data_961ad29ea830184c15254adae8335e9a
#
_entry.id   961ad29ea830184c15254adae8335e9a
#
_cell.length_a   1.000
_cell.length_b   1.000
_cell.length_c   1.000
_cell.angle_alpha   90.00
_cell.angle_beta   90.00
_cell.angle_gamma   90.00
#
_symmetry.space_group_name_H-M   'P 1'
#
loop_
_entity.id
_entity.type
_entity.pdbx_description
1 polymer ?
#
loop_
_entity_poly.entity_id
_entity_poly.type
_entity_poly.pdbx_seq_one_letter_code
_entity_poly.pdbx_strand_id
1 'polypeptide(L)'
;MVLLSPFTIFAPGFRGKFMKNKLLYTFLFTFLVVAGLFSMHFLPLVSFRGEPLRRVDLLSDIRIKKEIAEPMDSDTLVLPPPVKPAFVDTCKSGMVCIEEYADSAGRGMEYFYEALGKVSSLGRPVRIAYFGDSFIEADILTGDLREMLQKRFGGCGVGYVPITTKIAGFRPTVHHSFGGWGSHSITDSTYFDRSRQDISNHYFIPSSGAYVSLKGEKRFLSHLDTCEVSTCYFLTSDSLRLTASVNGGEAQPFSVDGKDELQAVSVNGRIGSVRWKVEQLDSTALFYAVTMDPRQGVVSR
;
A
#
# COMPACT_ATOMS: atom_id res chain seq x y z
N MET A 1 -48.73 31.32 -20.35
CA MET A 1 -47.96 31.98 -19.29
C MET A 1 -46.54 31.47 -19.41
N VAL A 2 -45.69 32.19 -20.16
CA VAL A 2 -44.32 31.80 -20.53
C VAL A 2 -43.37 32.60 -19.63
N LEU A 3 -42.61 31.94 -18.76
CA LEU A 3 -41.58 32.58 -17.95
C LEU A 3 -40.26 32.59 -18.74
N LEU A 4 -39.87 33.78 -19.18
CA LEU A 4 -38.59 34.08 -19.79
C LEU A 4 -37.49 34.16 -18.72
N SER A 5 -36.46 33.32 -18.88
CA SER A 5 -35.20 33.37 -18.14
C SER A 5 -34.29 34.47 -18.74
N PRO A 6 -33.62 35.33 -17.96
CA PRO A 6 -32.70 36.31 -18.49
C PRO A 6 -31.33 35.70 -18.81
N PHE A 7 -31.00 35.57 -20.06
CA PHE A 7 -29.65 35.33 -20.53
C PHE A 7 -28.82 36.60 -20.37
N THR A 8 -27.88 36.58 -19.44
CA THR A 8 -26.91 37.70 -19.31
C THR A 8 -25.74 37.43 -20.28
N ILE A 9 -25.66 38.22 -21.33
CA ILE A 9 -24.56 38.25 -22.30
C ILE A 9 -23.35 38.88 -21.61
N PHE A 10 -22.34 38.10 -21.29
CA PHE A 10 -21.06 38.60 -20.78
C PHE A 10 -20.11 38.93 -21.94
N ALA A 11 -19.75 40.22 -22.06
CA ALA A 11 -18.76 40.71 -23.03
C ALA A 11 -17.35 40.15 -22.74
N PRO A 12 -16.56 39.76 -23.77
CA PRO A 12 -15.28 39.06 -23.59
C PRO A 12 -14.14 39.86 -22.96
N GLY A 13 -14.31 41.18 -22.75
CA GLY A 13 -13.28 42.03 -22.15
C GLY A 13 -13.16 42.00 -20.62
N PHE A 14 -14.17 41.47 -19.90
CA PHE A 14 -14.22 41.56 -18.43
C PHE A 14 -13.58 40.35 -17.70
N ARG A 15 -13.43 39.25 -18.40
CA ARG A 15 -12.85 38.01 -17.78
C ARG A 15 -11.37 38.11 -17.39
N GLY A 16 -10.57 38.88 -18.15
CA GLY A 16 -9.11 38.93 -17.90
C GLY A 16 -8.73 39.73 -16.64
N LYS A 17 -9.49 40.79 -16.33
CA LYS A 17 -9.20 41.65 -15.16
C LYS A 17 -9.66 41.01 -13.84
N PHE A 18 -10.78 40.29 -13.87
CA PHE A 18 -11.32 39.61 -12.69
C PHE A 18 -10.51 38.36 -12.33
N MET A 19 -9.97 37.65 -13.33
CA MET A 19 -9.06 36.49 -13.07
C MET A 19 -7.70 36.92 -12.50
N LYS A 20 -7.12 38.04 -13.01
CA LYS A 20 -5.86 38.58 -12.46
C LYS A 20 -6.00 38.99 -10.99
N ASN A 21 -7.11 39.58 -10.59
CA ASN A 21 -7.35 39.94 -9.20
C ASN A 21 -7.52 38.69 -8.29
N LYS A 22 -8.23 37.67 -8.75
CA LYS A 22 -8.38 36.43 -7.96
C LYS A 22 -7.03 35.71 -7.74
N LEU A 23 -6.20 35.68 -8.76
CA LEU A 23 -4.85 35.07 -8.67
C LEU A 23 -3.96 35.85 -7.70
N LEU A 24 -4.04 37.17 -7.74
CA LEU A 24 -3.34 38.06 -6.80
C LEU A 24 -3.83 37.84 -5.35
N TYR A 25 -5.14 37.78 -5.13
CA TYR A 25 -5.72 37.54 -3.80
C TYR A 25 -5.34 36.15 -3.28
N THR A 26 -5.38 35.11 -4.12
CA THR A 26 -4.95 33.76 -3.73
C THR A 26 -3.47 33.75 -3.36
N PHE A 27 -2.64 34.40 -4.16
CA PHE A 27 -1.20 34.51 -3.87
C PHE A 27 -0.94 35.28 -2.57
N LEU A 28 -1.60 36.40 -2.36
CA LEU A 28 -1.46 37.21 -1.14
C LEU A 28 -1.92 36.44 0.09
N PHE A 29 -3.04 35.73 -0.01
CA PHE A 29 -3.56 34.91 1.08
C PHE A 29 -2.61 33.74 1.41
N THR A 30 -2.11 33.02 0.40
CA THR A 30 -1.14 31.95 0.60
C THR A 30 0.15 32.48 1.23
N PHE A 31 0.64 33.64 0.78
CA PHE A 31 1.81 34.31 1.35
C PHE A 31 1.59 34.69 2.82
N LEU A 32 0.43 35.24 3.16
CA LEU A 32 0.09 35.58 4.55
C LEU A 32 0.01 34.34 5.45
N VAL A 33 -0.57 33.23 4.95
CA VAL A 33 -0.61 31.97 5.70
C VAL A 33 0.79 31.42 5.93
N VAL A 34 1.64 31.39 4.91
CA VAL A 34 3.01 30.94 5.00
C VAL A 34 3.84 31.82 5.95
N ALA A 35 3.70 33.16 5.84
CA ALA A 35 4.38 34.11 6.72
C ALA A 35 3.87 33.97 8.18
N GLY A 36 2.58 33.73 8.38
CA GLY A 36 1.99 33.46 9.69
C GLY A 36 2.54 32.17 10.32
N LEU A 37 2.59 31.09 9.56
CA LEU A 37 3.19 29.82 10.01
C LEU A 37 4.69 29.98 10.33
N PHE A 38 5.41 30.72 9.50
CA PHE A 38 6.83 30.98 9.73
C PHE A 38 7.07 31.86 10.97
N SER A 39 6.18 32.83 11.23
CA SER A 39 6.27 33.69 12.44
C SER A 39 6.03 32.89 13.73
N MET A 40 5.24 31.80 13.67
CA MET A 40 5.04 30.91 14.83
C MET A 40 6.34 30.22 15.29
N HIS A 41 7.35 30.11 14.40
CA HIS A 41 8.64 29.56 14.76
C HIS A 41 9.41 30.45 15.77
N PHE A 42 9.17 31.76 15.75
CA PHE A 42 9.85 32.73 16.61
C PHE A 42 9.07 33.06 17.91
N LEU A 43 7.86 32.52 18.08
CA LEU A 43 7.09 32.77 19.27
C LEU A 43 7.72 32.08 20.49
N PRO A 44 7.80 32.77 21.67
CA PRO A 44 8.20 32.15 22.90
C PRO A 44 7.21 31.03 23.29
N LEU A 45 7.65 30.10 24.14
CA LEU A 45 6.78 29.04 24.68
C LEU A 45 5.55 29.64 25.34
N VAL A 46 4.41 29.49 24.72
CA VAL A 46 3.11 29.94 25.27
C VAL A 46 2.47 28.73 25.94
N SER A 47 2.07 28.91 27.21
CA SER A 47 1.28 27.91 27.92
C SER A 47 -0.20 28.33 27.89
N PHE A 48 -1.08 27.38 27.58
CA PHE A 48 -2.52 27.55 27.63
C PHE A 48 -3.09 26.63 28.69
N ARG A 49 -3.74 27.20 29.72
CA ARG A 49 -4.27 26.46 30.90
C ARG A 49 -3.24 25.62 31.66
N GLY A 50 -1.97 26.06 31.69
CA GLY A 50 -0.90 25.34 32.39
C GLY A 50 -0.17 24.27 31.56
N GLU A 51 -0.66 23.95 30.37
CA GLU A 51 0.01 23.03 29.45
C GLU A 51 0.86 23.81 28.45
N PRO A 52 2.16 23.50 28.28
CA PRO A 52 3.00 24.16 27.29
C PRO A 52 2.57 23.72 25.88
N LEU A 53 2.25 24.67 25.00
CA LEU A 53 1.99 24.39 23.60
C LEU A 53 3.25 23.85 22.91
N ARG A 54 3.11 22.73 22.21
CA ARG A 54 4.21 22.06 21.51
C ARG A 54 4.84 23.00 20.48
N ARG A 55 6.15 23.19 20.57
CA ARG A 55 6.90 24.00 19.60
C ARG A 55 6.94 23.27 18.27
N VAL A 56 6.42 23.87 17.22
CA VAL A 56 6.49 23.34 15.86
C VAL A 56 7.78 23.81 15.22
N ASP A 57 8.76 22.94 15.06
CA ASP A 57 9.97 23.21 14.27
C ASP A 57 9.73 22.83 12.81
N LEU A 58 9.35 23.83 12.00
CA LEU A 58 9.06 23.67 10.57
C LEU A 58 10.29 23.31 9.72
N LEU A 59 11.50 23.41 10.27
CA LEU A 59 12.74 23.18 9.56
C LEU A 59 13.46 21.91 10.05
N SER A 60 12.88 21.15 10.98
CA SER A 60 13.51 19.93 11.54
C SER A 60 13.84 18.88 10.47
N ASP A 61 13.00 18.77 9.44
CA ASP A 61 13.15 17.78 8.36
C ASP A 61 14.18 18.20 7.28
N ILE A 62 14.52 19.49 7.25
CA ILE A 62 15.47 20.04 6.26
C ILE A 62 16.87 20.17 6.85
N ARG A 63 17.01 20.17 8.16
CA ARG A 63 18.31 20.25 8.82
C ARG A 63 19.05 18.92 8.70
N ILE A 64 20.16 18.92 7.95
CA ILE A 64 21.10 17.80 7.92
C ILE A 64 21.62 17.61 9.36
N LYS A 65 21.23 16.51 10.01
CA LYS A 65 21.85 16.09 11.27
C LYS A 65 23.30 15.76 10.97
N LYS A 66 24.21 16.64 11.38
CA LYS A 66 25.64 16.33 11.42
C LYS A 66 25.83 15.24 12.49
N GLU A 67 26.05 14.01 12.08
CA GLU A 67 26.61 13.00 12.97
C GLU A 67 27.98 13.50 13.42
N ILE A 68 28.08 13.79 14.70
CA ILE A 68 29.36 14.05 15.34
C ILE A 68 30.04 12.69 15.44
N ALA A 69 31.00 12.43 14.54
CA ALA A 69 31.88 11.28 14.66
C ALA A 69 32.71 11.48 15.93
N GLU A 70 32.53 10.63 16.92
CA GLU A 70 33.43 10.54 18.06
C GLU A 70 34.81 10.04 17.58
N PRO A 71 35.90 10.58 18.09
CA PRO A 71 37.24 10.18 17.69
C PRO A 71 37.50 8.74 18.12
N MET A 72 37.86 7.92 17.16
CA MET A 72 38.21 6.50 17.32
C MET A 72 39.59 6.42 17.95
N ASP A 73 39.68 6.15 19.24
CA ASP A 73 40.92 5.74 19.88
C ASP A 73 41.23 4.29 19.50
N SER A 74 42.39 4.15 18.86
CA SER A 74 42.93 2.85 18.41
C SER A 74 43.68 2.18 19.55
N ASP A 75 42.99 1.36 20.33
CA ASP A 75 43.62 0.32 21.13
C ASP A 75 42.98 -1.05 20.84
N THR A 76 43.80 -1.94 20.35
CA THR A 76 43.47 -3.28 19.90
C THR A 76 43.08 -4.15 21.12
N LEU A 77 41.80 -4.13 21.49
CA LEU A 77 41.25 -5.06 22.45
C LEU A 77 40.45 -6.14 21.74
N VAL A 78 40.84 -7.38 21.96
CA VAL A 78 40.09 -8.60 21.58
C VAL A 78 38.67 -8.47 22.09
N LEU A 79 37.72 -8.17 21.20
CA LEU A 79 36.32 -8.08 21.55
C LEU A 79 35.77 -9.46 21.95
N PRO A 80 35.13 -9.59 23.10
CA PRO A 80 34.33 -10.75 23.43
C PRO A 80 33.21 -10.89 22.37
N PRO A 81 32.71 -12.13 22.11
CA PRO A 81 31.66 -12.33 21.12
C PRO A 81 30.48 -11.40 21.44
N PRO A 82 29.82 -10.85 20.40
CA PRO A 82 28.75 -9.86 20.61
C PRO A 82 27.67 -10.46 21.48
N VAL A 83 27.56 -9.96 22.71
CA VAL A 83 26.42 -10.24 23.58
C VAL A 83 25.21 -9.71 22.84
N LYS A 84 24.23 -10.58 22.55
CA LYS A 84 22.94 -10.13 22.02
C LYS A 84 22.44 -9.01 22.93
N PRO A 85 22.17 -7.80 22.40
CA PRO A 85 21.66 -6.73 23.24
C PRO A 85 20.39 -7.23 23.91
N ALA A 86 20.37 -7.20 25.26
CA ALA A 86 19.14 -7.46 25.98
C ALA A 86 18.10 -6.44 25.49
N PHE A 87 16.95 -6.94 25.06
CA PHE A 87 15.84 -6.07 24.68
C PHE A 87 15.44 -5.25 25.90
N VAL A 88 15.73 -3.97 25.87
CA VAL A 88 15.28 -3.04 26.90
C VAL A 88 13.98 -2.42 26.40
N ASP A 89 12.89 -2.66 27.10
CA ASP A 89 11.64 -1.97 26.84
C ASP A 89 11.86 -0.46 27.03
N THR A 90 11.94 0.25 25.91
CA THR A 90 12.16 1.69 25.87
C THR A 90 10.86 2.47 25.88
N CYS A 91 9.73 1.80 26.09
CA CYS A 91 8.43 2.44 26.16
C CYS A 91 8.33 3.38 27.36
N LYS A 92 8.28 4.69 27.08
CA LYS A 92 8.18 5.72 28.10
C LYS A 92 6.73 6.14 28.29
N SER A 93 6.36 6.51 29.52
CA SER A 93 5.04 7.07 29.80
C SER A 93 4.70 8.23 28.86
N GLY A 94 3.53 8.19 28.22
CA GLY A 94 3.07 9.17 27.24
C GLY A 94 3.48 8.90 25.78
N MET A 95 4.18 7.79 25.50
CA MET A 95 4.45 7.33 24.13
C MET A 95 3.46 6.22 23.76
N VAL A 96 3.03 6.23 22.50
CA VAL A 96 2.34 5.07 21.92
C VAL A 96 3.39 4.03 21.55
N CYS A 97 3.33 2.88 22.19
CA CYS A 97 4.28 1.80 22.00
C CYS A 97 3.73 0.75 21.06
N ILE A 98 4.61 -0.01 20.42
CA ILE A 98 4.21 -1.22 19.70
C ILE A 98 3.84 -2.26 20.74
N GLU A 99 2.58 -2.67 20.75
CA GLU A 99 2.10 -3.71 21.65
C GLU A 99 2.27 -5.07 20.99
N GLU A 100 2.85 -6.01 21.73
CA GLU A 100 2.96 -7.38 21.31
C GLU A 100 1.83 -8.20 21.93
N TYR A 101 0.86 -8.61 21.12
CA TYR A 101 -0.24 -9.47 21.58
C TYR A 101 0.24 -10.92 21.58
N ALA A 102 0.75 -11.34 22.73
CA ALA A 102 1.18 -12.69 22.95
C ALA A 102 -0.03 -13.63 23.21
N ASP A 103 0.11 -14.89 22.77
CA ASP A 103 -0.80 -15.96 23.18
C ASP A 103 -0.59 -16.32 24.68
N SER A 104 -1.35 -17.29 25.22
CA SER A 104 -1.21 -17.75 26.60
C SER A 104 0.18 -18.31 26.93
N ALA A 105 0.99 -18.62 25.92
CA ALA A 105 2.38 -19.07 26.05
C ALA A 105 3.41 -17.93 25.90
N GLY A 106 2.97 -16.68 25.75
CA GLY A 106 3.85 -15.51 25.63
C GLY A 106 4.63 -15.42 24.32
N ARG A 107 4.08 -15.98 23.21
CA ARG A 107 4.81 -16.15 21.92
C ARG A 107 4.41 -15.18 20.83
N GLY A 108 3.82 -14.03 21.11
CA GLY A 108 3.29 -13.08 20.15
C GLY A 108 3.97 -13.01 18.79
N MET A 109 5.07 -12.28 18.67
CA MET A 109 5.84 -12.12 17.42
C MET A 109 6.90 -13.22 17.18
N GLU A 110 7.07 -14.19 18.07
CA GLU A 110 8.14 -15.18 18.01
C GLU A 110 8.12 -15.96 16.70
N TYR A 111 6.95 -16.45 16.26
CA TYR A 111 6.79 -17.14 14.98
C TYR A 111 7.21 -16.31 13.78
N PHE A 112 6.93 -15.02 13.80
CA PHE A 112 7.32 -14.10 12.75
C PHE A 112 8.85 -13.95 12.71
N TYR A 113 9.49 -13.73 13.85
CA TYR A 113 10.95 -13.62 13.94
C TYR A 113 11.65 -14.91 13.57
N GLU A 114 11.14 -16.07 13.98
CA GLU A 114 11.66 -17.36 13.55
C GLU A 114 11.53 -17.55 12.03
N ALA A 115 10.38 -17.19 11.45
CA ALA A 115 10.17 -17.30 10.01
C ALA A 115 11.13 -16.38 9.24
N LEU A 116 11.37 -15.16 9.71
CA LEU A 116 12.36 -14.26 9.13
C LEU A 116 13.78 -14.79 9.26
N GLY A 117 14.14 -15.38 10.42
CA GLY A 117 15.45 -16.00 10.64
C GLY A 117 15.72 -17.20 9.74
N LYS A 118 14.67 -17.89 9.28
CA LYS A 118 14.74 -19.09 8.43
C LYS A 118 14.30 -18.82 6.99
N VAL A 119 14.12 -17.58 6.58
CA VAL A 119 13.48 -17.21 5.31
C VAL A 119 14.13 -17.85 4.08
N SER A 120 15.46 -18.01 4.07
CA SER A 120 16.20 -18.64 2.97
C SER A 120 15.99 -20.16 2.86
N SER A 121 15.57 -20.81 3.93
CA SER A 121 15.35 -22.27 3.99
C SER A 121 13.88 -22.67 4.06
N LEU A 122 12.96 -21.72 4.19
CA LEU A 122 11.53 -21.97 4.35
C LEU A 122 10.85 -22.57 3.10
N GLY A 123 11.44 -22.40 1.90
CA GLY A 123 10.85 -22.83 0.63
C GLY A 123 9.57 -22.10 0.23
N ARG A 124 9.18 -21.07 0.99
CA ARG A 124 8.02 -20.22 0.74
C ARG A 124 8.28 -18.80 1.24
N PRO A 125 7.58 -17.77 0.72
CA PRO A 125 7.74 -16.42 1.23
C PRO A 125 7.11 -16.22 2.62
N VAL A 126 7.70 -15.34 3.41
CA VAL A 126 7.06 -14.77 4.60
C VAL A 126 6.12 -13.64 4.14
N ARG A 127 4.83 -13.81 4.38
CA ARG A 127 3.80 -12.84 4.00
C ARG A 127 3.38 -12.03 5.21
N ILE A 128 3.36 -10.71 5.04
CA ILE A 128 2.95 -9.76 6.08
C ILE A 128 1.68 -9.07 5.61
N ALA A 129 0.58 -9.24 6.33
CA ALA A 129 -0.63 -8.48 6.13
C ALA A 129 -0.59 -7.24 7.04
N TYR A 130 -0.58 -6.06 6.43
CA TYR A 130 -0.58 -4.79 7.14
C TYR A 130 -1.95 -4.12 6.99
N PHE A 131 -2.61 -3.84 8.10
CA PHE A 131 -3.93 -3.22 8.12
C PHE A 131 -3.83 -1.80 8.65
N GLY A 132 -4.58 -0.89 8.06
CA GLY A 132 -4.60 0.51 8.46
C GLY A 132 -5.50 1.35 7.56
N ASP A 133 -5.26 2.63 7.53
CA ASP A 133 -6.01 3.64 6.81
C ASP A 133 -5.51 3.85 5.36
N SER A 134 -5.80 5.01 4.78
CA SER A 134 -5.42 5.38 3.41
C SER A 134 -3.90 5.42 3.15
N PHE A 135 -3.06 5.60 4.20
CA PHE A 135 -1.59 5.52 4.08
C PHE A 135 -1.14 4.10 3.74
N ILE A 136 -1.87 3.09 4.22
CA ILE A 136 -1.61 1.68 3.90
C ILE A 136 -2.19 1.36 2.52
N GLU A 137 -3.40 1.80 2.23
CA GLU A 137 -4.08 1.50 0.96
C GLU A 137 -3.29 1.98 -0.26
N ALA A 138 -2.69 3.17 -0.19
CA ALA A 138 -1.89 3.76 -1.26
C ALA A 138 -0.42 3.29 -1.28
N ASP A 139 0.00 2.39 -0.40
CA ASP A 139 1.41 1.98 -0.21
C ASP A 139 2.35 3.13 0.23
N ILE A 140 1.85 4.18 0.84
CA ILE A 140 2.66 5.32 1.28
C ILE A 140 3.63 4.89 2.40
N LEU A 141 3.13 4.15 3.38
CA LEU A 141 3.95 3.59 4.45
C LEU A 141 4.52 2.20 4.11
N THR A 142 3.66 1.34 3.57
CA THR A 142 4.00 -0.08 3.34
C THR A 142 4.98 -0.28 2.19
N GLY A 143 5.07 0.68 1.26
CA GLY A 143 6.05 0.64 0.17
C GLY A 143 7.48 0.64 0.70
N ASP A 144 7.83 1.60 1.54
CA ASP A 144 9.18 1.71 2.12
C ASP A 144 9.48 0.55 3.08
N LEU A 145 8.52 0.17 3.92
CA LEU A 145 8.67 -0.98 4.81
C LEU A 145 8.96 -2.29 4.02
N ARG A 146 8.22 -2.51 2.94
CA ARG A 146 8.42 -3.65 2.03
C ARG A 146 9.81 -3.63 1.42
N GLU A 147 10.26 -2.49 0.91
CA GLU A 147 11.59 -2.32 0.32
C GLU A 147 12.70 -2.64 1.34
N MET A 148 12.59 -2.14 2.57
CA MET A 148 13.55 -2.40 3.63
C MET A 148 13.62 -3.89 3.98
N LEU A 149 12.46 -4.55 4.07
CA LEU A 149 12.38 -5.99 4.37
C LEU A 149 12.90 -6.83 3.21
N GLN A 150 12.52 -6.53 1.97
CA GLN A 150 12.99 -7.24 0.78
C GLN A 150 14.51 -7.06 0.57
N LYS A 151 15.04 -5.88 0.84
CA LYS A 151 16.48 -5.63 0.79
C LYS A 151 17.25 -6.47 1.82
N ARG A 152 16.69 -6.68 3.00
CA ARG A 152 17.35 -7.41 4.11
C ARG A 152 17.17 -8.92 4.03
N PHE A 153 15.98 -9.39 3.65
CA PHE A 153 15.59 -10.80 3.73
C PHE A 153 15.34 -11.44 2.36
N GLY A 154 15.57 -10.68 1.29
CA GLY A 154 15.19 -11.09 -0.06
C GLY A 154 13.69 -10.98 -0.31
N GLY A 155 13.31 -11.18 -1.55
CA GLY A 155 11.94 -11.07 -2.01
C GLY A 155 11.79 -10.05 -3.14
N CYS A 156 10.61 -10.01 -3.74
CA CYS A 156 10.26 -9.11 -4.83
C CYS A 156 8.74 -8.99 -4.95
N GLY A 157 8.31 -8.06 -5.80
CA GLY A 157 6.90 -7.85 -6.08
C GLY A 157 6.12 -7.16 -4.96
N VAL A 158 4.87 -6.86 -5.26
CA VAL A 158 4.00 -6.02 -4.40
C VAL A 158 3.05 -6.83 -3.52
N GLY A 159 3.11 -8.17 -3.63
CA GLY A 159 2.23 -9.04 -2.88
C GLY A 159 0.79 -9.01 -3.37
N TYR A 160 -0.13 -9.06 -2.44
CA TYR A 160 -1.56 -9.09 -2.66
C TYR A 160 -2.10 -7.77 -3.23
N VAL A 161 -2.86 -7.82 -4.34
CA VAL A 161 -3.54 -6.68 -4.95
C VAL A 161 -5.00 -7.06 -5.20
N PRO A 162 -6.00 -6.34 -4.65
CA PRO A 162 -7.40 -6.64 -4.94
C PRO A 162 -7.68 -6.51 -6.44
N ILE A 163 -8.68 -7.22 -6.92
CA ILE A 163 -9.07 -7.21 -8.35
C ILE A 163 -9.30 -5.79 -8.86
N THR A 164 -9.99 -4.95 -8.09
CA THR A 164 -10.18 -3.52 -8.41
C THR A 164 -9.86 -2.64 -7.21
N THR A 165 -9.53 -1.38 -7.45
CA THR A 165 -9.38 -0.38 -6.39
C THR A 165 -9.66 1.01 -6.93
N LYS A 166 -10.25 1.87 -6.10
CA LYS A 166 -10.53 3.29 -6.44
C LYS A 166 -9.25 4.12 -6.57
N ILE A 167 -8.13 3.64 -6.00
CA ILE A 167 -6.85 4.36 -5.95
C ILE A 167 -5.80 3.82 -6.93
N ALA A 168 -6.17 2.96 -7.90
CA ALA A 168 -5.22 2.38 -8.85
C ALA A 168 -4.27 3.40 -9.50
N GLY A 169 -4.78 4.61 -9.82
CA GLY A 169 -4.00 5.69 -10.42
C GLY A 169 -3.08 6.44 -9.45
N PHE A 170 -3.24 6.26 -8.14
CA PHE A 170 -2.45 6.95 -7.10
C PHE A 170 -1.40 6.05 -6.46
N ARG A 171 -1.49 4.74 -6.67
CA ARG A 171 -0.56 3.77 -6.10
C ARG A 171 0.74 3.72 -6.92
N PRO A 172 1.89 4.17 -6.38
CA PRO A 172 3.13 4.27 -7.17
C PRO A 172 3.87 2.95 -7.32
N THR A 173 3.50 1.91 -6.55
CA THR A 173 4.27 0.66 -6.43
C THR A 173 3.93 -0.38 -7.50
N VAL A 174 2.78 -0.23 -8.17
CA VAL A 174 2.33 -1.15 -9.23
C VAL A 174 1.39 -0.44 -10.21
N HIS A 175 1.56 -0.68 -11.49
CA HIS A 175 0.56 -0.29 -12.48
C HIS A 175 -0.57 -1.31 -12.46
N HIS A 176 -1.78 -0.86 -12.13
CA HIS A 176 -2.95 -1.70 -11.99
C HIS A 176 -4.05 -1.24 -12.94
N SER A 177 -4.48 -2.13 -13.82
CA SER A 177 -5.62 -1.90 -14.70
C SER A 177 -6.58 -3.08 -14.68
N PHE A 178 -7.85 -2.80 -14.79
CA PHE A 178 -8.91 -3.80 -14.69
C PHE A 178 -10.16 -3.34 -15.44
N GLY A 179 -11.05 -4.28 -15.74
CA GLY A 179 -12.34 -4.00 -16.37
C GLY A 179 -13.28 -5.18 -16.29
N GLY A 180 -14.58 -4.93 -16.33
CA GLY A 180 -15.61 -5.96 -16.34
C GLY A 180 -15.93 -6.56 -14.97
N TRP A 181 -15.74 -5.83 -13.85
CA TRP A 181 -15.97 -6.31 -12.50
C TRP A 181 -17.07 -5.54 -11.78
N GLY A 182 -17.98 -6.25 -11.14
CA GLY A 182 -18.82 -5.73 -10.06
C GLY A 182 -18.01 -5.72 -8.75
N SER A 183 -17.71 -4.54 -8.23
CA SER A 183 -16.94 -4.36 -6.99
C SER A 183 -17.87 -4.22 -5.81
N HIS A 184 -17.64 -4.99 -4.75
CA HIS A 184 -18.37 -4.95 -3.49
C HIS A 184 -17.41 -4.76 -2.34
N SER A 185 -17.66 -3.72 -1.54
CA SER A 185 -16.83 -3.34 -0.40
C SER A 185 -17.68 -3.15 0.85
N ILE A 186 -17.12 -3.43 2.01
CA ILE A 186 -17.79 -3.18 3.30
C ILE A 186 -18.19 -1.71 3.48
N THR A 187 -17.54 -0.79 2.76
CA THR A 187 -17.86 0.65 2.77
C THR A 187 -19.00 1.03 1.84
N ASP A 188 -19.43 0.14 0.95
CA ASP A 188 -20.44 0.44 -0.09
C ASP A 188 -21.91 0.28 0.39
N SER A 189 -22.15 0.27 1.71
CA SER A 189 -23.48 0.23 2.33
C SER A 189 -24.34 -1.03 2.10
N THR A 190 -25.65 -0.91 2.07
CA THR A 190 -26.78 -1.80 2.34
C THR A 190 -26.80 -3.20 1.69
N TYR A 191 -25.96 -3.50 0.70
CA TYR A 191 -26.00 -4.78 -0.04
C TYR A 191 -24.68 -5.58 0.02
N PHE A 192 -23.82 -5.27 0.98
CA PHE A 192 -22.57 -6.01 1.14
C PHE A 192 -22.79 -7.30 1.93
N ASP A 193 -22.48 -8.44 1.31
CA ASP A 193 -22.54 -9.74 1.95
C ASP A 193 -21.21 -10.07 2.63
N ARG A 194 -21.18 -9.95 3.96
CA ARG A 194 -19.98 -10.21 4.77
C ARG A 194 -19.48 -11.65 4.71
N SER A 195 -20.33 -12.61 4.35
CA SER A 195 -19.93 -14.02 4.22
C SER A 195 -19.06 -14.27 2.99
N ARG A 196 -19.08 -13.35 2.01
CA ARG A 196 -18.36 -13.46 0.74
C ARG A 196 -17.05 -12.68 0.71
N GLN A 197 -16.75 -11.86 1.73
CA GLN A 197 -15.59 -11.00 1.75
C GLN A 197 -14.29 -11.79 1.99
N ASP A 198 -13.19 -11.24 1.49
CA ASP A 198 -11.85 -11.64 1.82
C ASP A 198 -11.23 -10.82 2.97
N ILE A 199 -9.93 -10.99 3.19
CA ILE A 199 -9.18 -10.25 4.22
C ILE A 199 -9.10 -8.73 3.96
N SER A 200 -9.39 -8.28 2.74
CA SER A 200 -9.42 -6.85 2.37
C SER A 200 -10.82 -6.23 2.51
N ASN A 201 -11.79 -6.99 3.02
CA ASN A 201 -13.20 -6.61 3.11
C ASN A 201 -13.84 -6.30 1.75
N HIS A 202 -13.44 -7.04 0.70
CA HIS A 202 -13.96 -6.94 -0.64
C HIS A 202 -14.32 -8.32 -1.22
N TYR A 203 -15.16 -8.31 -2.24
CA TYR A 203 -15.31 -9.38 -3.22
C TYR A 203 -15.70 -8.79 -4.58
N PHE A 204 -15.40 -9.51 -5.64
CA PHE A 204 -15.57 -9.03 -7.00
C PHE A 204 -16.28 -10.06 -7.85
N ILE A 205 -17.32 -9.63 -8.58
CA ILE A 205 -18.11 -10.47 -9.46
C ILE A 205 -17.70 -10.17 -10.91
N PRO A 206 -17.24 -11.17 -11.69
CA PRO A 206 -16.86 -10.96 -13.07
C PRO A 206 -18.05 -10.76 -13.99
N SER A 207 -17.91 -9.95 -15.03
CA SER A 207 -18.70 -9.98 -16.24
C SER A 207 -17.94 -10.71 -17.36
N SER A 208 -18.59 -10.98 -18.48
CA SER A 208 -17.94 -11.64 -19.62
C SER A 208 -16.70 -10.87 -20.07
N GLY A 209 -15.56 -11.54 -20.17
CA GLY A 209 -14.29 -10.93 -20.55
C GLY A 209 -13.64 -10.06 -19.48
N ALA A 210 -14.09 -10.16 -18.23
CA ALA A 210 -13.47 -9.43 -17.11
C ALA A 210 -11.97 -9.73 -17.01
N TYR A 211 -11.18 -8.68 -16.73
CA TYR A 211 -9.74 -8.82 -16.61
C TYR A 211 -9.15 -7.97 -15.51
N VAL A 212 -8.00 -8.38 -15.01
CA VAL A 212 -7.12 -7.62 -14.15
C VAL A 212 -5.69 -7.75 -14.66
N SER A 213 -4.97 -6.64 -14.72
CA SER A 213 -3.58 -6.61 -15.18
C SER A 213 -2.73 -5.82 -14.19
N LEU A 214 -1.63 -6.44 -13.78
CA LEU A 214 -0.62 -5.84 -12.94
C LEU A 214 0.69 -5.74 -13.70
N LYS A 215 1.39 -4.64 -13.55
CA LYS A 215 2.74 -4.45 -14.08
C LYS A 215 3.61 -3.85 -12.99
N GLY A 216 4.77 -4.44 -12.75
CA GLY A 216 5.75 -3.96 -11.79
C GLY A 216 6.26 -2.55 -12.11
N GLU A 217 6.68 -1.82 -11.09
CA GLU A 217 7.22 -0.47 -11.21
C GLU A 217 8.64 -0.45 -10.62
N LYS A 218 9.59 0.06 -11.41
CA LYS A 218 11.00 0.12 -11.04
C LYS A 218 11.43 1.50 -10.54
N ARG A 219 10.71 2.55 -10.96
CA ARG A 219 11.14 3.93 -10.71
C ARG A 219 11.01 4.35 -9.26
N PHE A 220 10.09 3.72 -8.55
CA PHE A 220 9.77 4.08 -7.17
C PHE A 220 10.65 3.31 -6.18
N LEU A 221 10.72 1.98 -6.32
CA LEU A 221 11.50 1.08 -5.44
C LEU A 221 12.15 -0.04 -6.27
N SER A 222 13.27 -0.59 -5.80
CA SER A 222 14.13 -1.45 -6.61
C SER A 222 13.62 -2.88 -6.81
N HIS A 223 12.80 -3.41 -5.89
CA HIS A 223 12.37 -4.81 -5.89
C HIS A 223 10.94 -5.02 -6.40
N LEU A 224 10.34 -3.99 -7.03
CA LEU A 224 8.95 -4.02 -7.49
C LEU A 224 8.79 -4.23 -8.99
N ASP A 225 9.88 -4.24 -9.77
CA ASP A 225 9.84 -4.35 -11.23
C ASP A 225 9.41 -5.73 -11.71
N THR A 226 9.70 -6.77 -10.94
CA THR A 226 9.36 -8.16 -11.26
C THR A 226 8.93 -8.93 -10.02
N CYS A 227 8.24 -10.05 -10.24
CA CYS A 227 8.00 -11.09 -9.25
C CYS A 227 8.29 -12.47 -9.86
N GLU A 228 8.19 -13.51 -9.06
CA GLU A 228 8.48 -14.89 -9.48
C GLU A 228 7.22 -15.74 -9.62
N VAL A 229 6.14 -15.36 -8.94
CA VAL A 229 4.85 -16.04 -8.94
C VAL A 229 3.74 -15.00 -8.99
N SER A 230 2.77 -15.20 -9.86
CA SER A 230 1.50 -14.46 -9.79
C SER A 230 0.36 -15.45 -9.61
N THR A 231 -0.47 -15.21 -8.61
CA THR A 231 -1.59 -16.08 -8.25
C THR A 231 -2.89 -15.30 -8.30
N CYS A 232 -3.91 -15.86 -8.94
CA CYS A 232 -5.27 -15.36 -8.93
C CYS A 232 -6.09 -16.16 -7.92
N TYR A 233 -6.77 -15.48 -6.99
CA TYR A 233 -7.59 -16.08 -5.93
C TYR A 233 -9.07 -15.87 -6.22
N PHE A 234 -9.85 -16.95 -6.13
CA PHE A 234 -11.28 -16.93 -6.40
C PHE A 234 -12.02 -18.05 -5.65
N LEU A 235 -13.32 -17.96 -5.61
CA LEU A 235 -14.26 -18.98 -5.15
C LEU A 235 -15.25 -19.24 -6.27
N THR A 236 -15.46 -20.49 -6.65
CA THR A 236 -16.50 -20.90 -7.60
C THR A 236 -17.02 -22.28 -7.25
N SER A 237 -18.31 -22.45 -7.27
CA SER A 237 -18.97 -23.77 -7.11
C SER A 237 -19.15 -24.50 -8.45
N ASP A 238 -18.84 -23.83 -9.56
CA ASP A 238 -18.98 -24.35 -10.91
C ASP A 238 -17.65 -24.28 -11.69
N SER A 239 -17.59 -24.88 -12.86
CA SER A 239 -16.39 -24.85 -13.68
C SER A 239 -16.08 -23.43 -14.16
N LEU A 240 -14.79 -23.05 -14.11
CA LEU A 240 -14.29 -21.73 -14.47
C LEU A 240 -13.13 -21.85 -15.47
N ARG A 241 -13.14 -21.04 -16.52
CA ARG A 241 -12.01 -20.90 -17.44
C ARG A 241 -11.38 -19.53 -17.32
N LEU A 242 -10.08 -19.54 -17.07
CA LEU A 242 -9.23 -18.36 -16.96
C LEU A 242 -8.11 -18.42 -17.99
N THR A 243 -7.61 -17.28 -18.38
CA THR A 243 -6.32 -17.17 -19.08
C THR A 243 -5.39 -16.24 -18.32
N ALA A 244 -4.09 -16.53 -18.38
CA ALA A 244 -3.04 -15.67 -17.87
C ALA A 244 -2.02 -15.38 -18.96
N SER A 245 -1.75 -14.10 -19.22
CA SER A 245 -0.67 -13.66 -20.11
C SER A 245 0.43 -13.00 -19.29
N VAL A 246 1.65 -13.50 -19.40
CA VAL A 246 2.83 -13.03 -18.70
C VAL A 246 3.71 -12.23 -19.66
N ASN A 247 4.11 -11.01 -19.27
CA ASN A 247 5.00 -10.11 -20.03
C ASN A 247 4.51 -9.82 -21.45
N GLY A 248 3.18 -9.82 -21.66
CA GLY A 248 2.58 -9.64 -22.99
C GLY A 248 2.73 -10.84 -23.91
N GLY A 249 3.18 -11.98 -23.40
CA GLY A 249 3.27 -13.24 -24.15
C GLY A 249 1.93 -13.91 -24.37
N GLU A 250 1.96 -15.13 -24.90
CA GLU A 250 0.80 -15.94 -25.23
C GLU A 250 -0.04 -16.24 -23.98
N ALA A 251 -1.37 -16.24 -24.14
CA ALA A 251 -2.29 -16.50 -23.05
C ALA A 251 -2.30 -18.00 -22.71
N GLN A 252 -1.98 -18.34 -21.48
CA GLN A 252 -2.02 -19.69 -20.94
C GLN A 252 -3.44 -19.96 -20.39
N PRO A 253 -4.14 -20.99 -20.89
CA PRO A 253 -5.47 -21.33 -20.41
C PRO A 253 -5.41 -22.16 -19.11
N PHE A 254 -6.37 -21.93 -18.24
CA PHE A 254 -6.62 -22.68 -17.01
C PHE A 254 -8.09 -23.10 -16.96
N SER A 255 -8.34 -24.37 -16.75
CA SER A 255 -9.68 -24.89 -16.46
C SER A 255 -9.69 -25.37 -15.01
N VAL A 256 -10.66 -24.92 -14.24
CA VAL A 256 -10.80 -25.20 -12.82
C VAL A 256 -12.18 -25.79 -12.57
N ASP A 257 -12.24 -26.88 -11.87
CA ASP A 257 -13.50 -27.45 -11.41
C ASP A 257 -14.00 -26.71 -10.17
N GLY A 258 -15.31 -26.54 -10.07
CA GLY A 258 -15.94 -25.85 -8.94
C GLY A 258 -15.72 -26.56 -7.61
N LYS A 259 -15.53 -25.77 -6.55
CA LYS A 259 -15.44 -26.22 -5.16
C LYS A 259 -15.95 -25.11 -4.24
N ASP A 260 -16.59 -25.50 -3.12
CA ASP A 260 -17.06 -24.57 -2.10
C ASP A 260 -15.94 -24.13 -1.14
N GLU A 261 -14.72 -23.95 -1.66
CA GLU A 261 -13.54 -23.48 -0.92
C GLU A 261 -12.75 -22.48 -1.75
N LEU A 262 -11.92 -21.67 -1.09
CA LEU A 262 -11.01 -20.75 -1.75
C LEU A 262 -10.06 -21.50 -2.67
N GLN A 263 -10.04 -21.12 -3.95
CA GLN A 263 -9.19 -21.69 -4.97
C GLN A 263 -8.17 -20.67 -5.46
N ALA A 264 -7.10 -21.18 -6.06
CA ALA A 264 -6.04 -20.36 -6.60
C ALA A 264 -5.39 -21.02 -7.82
N VAL A 265 -5.06 -20.19 -8.81
CA VAL A 265 -4.29 -20.60 -9.99
C VAL A 265 -3.06 -19.69 -10.08
N SER A 266 -1.90 -20.28 -10.39
CA SER A 266 -0.64 -19.54 -10.40
C SER A 266 0.11 -19.71 -11.73
N VAL A 267 0.79 -18.63 -12.13
CA VAL A 267 1.84 -18.64 -13.16
C VAL A 267 3.19 -18.37 -12.50
N ASN A 268 4.23 -19.02 -13.02
CA ASN A 268 5.58 -18.94 -12.49
C ASN A 268 6.55 -18.44 -13.54
N GLY A 269 7.60 -17.74 -13.11
CA GLY A 269 8.66 -17.25 -13.96
C GLY A 269 9.13 -15.86 -13.54
N ARG A 270 9.94 -15.21 -14.36
CA ARG A 270 10.26 -13.79 -14.17
C ARG A 270 9.13 -12.97 -14.75
N ILE A 271 8.27 -12.43 -13.89
CA ILE A 271 7.02 -11.75 -14.23
C ILE A 271 7.17 -10.26 -13.98
N GLY A 272 7.35 -9.48 -15.04
CA GLY A 272 7.30 -8.01 -15.01
C GLY A 272 5.88 -7.47 -15.17
N SER A 273 5.02 -8.24 -15.86
CA SER A 273 3.60 -7.94 -15.97
C SER A 273 2.79 -9.22 -16.11
N VAL A 274 1.56 -9.20 -15.61
CA VAL A 274 0.62 -10.30 -15.74
C VAL A 274 -0.77 -9.75 -16.02
N ARG A 275 -1.51 -10.44 -16.87
CA ARG A 275 -2.92 -10.17 -17.14
C ARG A 275 -3.71 -11.46 -16.97
N TRP A 276 -4.62 -11.46 -16.02
CA TRP A 276 -5.61 -12.50 -15.81
C TRP A 276 -6.92 -12.10 -16.46
N LYS A 277 -7.58 -13.02 -17.15
CA LYS A 277 -8.85 -12.79 -17.82
C LYS A 277 -9.80 -13.97 -17.61
N VAL A 278 -11.07 -13.65 -17.36
CA VAL A 278 -12.16 -14.62 -17.29
C VAL A 278 -12.69 -14.89 -18.68
N GLU A 279 -12.53 -16.10 -19.19
CA GLU A 279 -12.98 -16.49 -20.52
C GLU A 279 -14.40 -17.04 -20.51
N GLN A 280 -14.73 -17.87 -19.52
CA GLN A 280 -16.08 -18.37 -19.32
C GLN A 280 -16.67 -17.76 -18.06
N LEU A 281 -17.83 -17.14 -18.20
CA LEU A 281 -18.56 -16.56 -17.09
C LEU A 281 -19.29 -17.66 -16.31
N ASP A 282 -19.01 -17.70 -15.03
CA ASP A 282 -19.78 -18.42 -14.01
C ASP A 282 -20.52 -17.40 -13.15
N SER A 283 -21.80 -17.51 -13.03
CA SER A 283 -22.65 -16.59 -12.25
C SER A 283 -22.40 -16.67 -10.74
N THR A 284 -21.76 -17.72 -10.26
CA THR A 284 -21.46 -17.95 -8.85
C THR A 284 -20.02 -17.58 -8.48
N ALA A 285 -19.17 -17.28 -9.48
CA ALA A 285 -17.75 -17.01 -9.26
C ALA A 285 -17.53 -15.67 -8.52
N LEU A 286 -16.73 -15.74 -7.48
CA LEU A 286 -16.24 -14.58 -6.73
C LEU A 286 -14.73 -14.50 -6.86
N PHE A 287 -14.22 -13.33 -7.16
CA PHE A 287 -12.77 -13.09 -7.22
C PHE A 287 -12.35 -12.19 -6.07
N TYR A 288 -11.12 -12.31 -5.63
CA TYR A 288 -10.59 -11.59 -4.49
C TYR A 288 -9.37 -10.74 -4.84
N ALA A 289 -8.33 -11.39 -5.37
CA ALA A 289 -7.08 -10.70 -5.62
C ALA A 289 -6.22 -11.40 -6.67
N VAL A 290 -5.23 -10.66 -7.13
CA VAL A 290 -4.06 -11.19 -7.83
C VAL A 290 -2.83 -10.82 -7.03
N THR A 291 -1.88 -11.75 -6.90
CA THR A 291 -0.61 -11.46 -6.23
C THR A 291 0.54 -11.32 -7.22
N MET A 292 1.55 -10.58 -6.80
CA MET A 292 2.90 -10.56 -7.38
C MET A 292 3.88 -10.91 -6.26
N ASP A 293 4.21 -12.18 -6.14
CA ASP A 293 4.96 -12.74 -5.02
C ASP A 293 6.36 -13.22 -5.43
N PRO A 294 7.34 -13.21 -4.51
CA PRO A 294 8.56 -14.01 -4.64
C PRO A 294 8.28 -15.48 -4.33
N ARG A 295 9.17 -16.38 -4.73
CA ARG A 295 9.17 -17.77 -4.26
C ARG A 295 9.69 -17.91 -2.84
N GLN A 296 10.65 -17.04 -2.48
CA GLN A 296 11.28 -16.96 -1.17
C GLN A 296 11.48 -15.50 -0.79
N GLY A 297 11.83 -15.24 0.46
CA GLY A 297 12.01 -13.90 0.96
C GLY A 297 10.74 -13.34 1.61
N VAL A 298 10.56 -12.03 1.58
CA VAL A 298 9.46 -11.34 2.24
C VAL A 298 8.60 -10.61 1.22
N VAL A 299 7.31 -10.66 1.45
CA VAL A 299 6.33 -9.81 0.76
C VAL A 299 5.33 -9.27 1.76
N SER A 300 5.03 -7.98 1.67
CA SER A 300 4.05 -7.32 2.55
C SER A 300 3.06 -6.49 1.77
N ARG A 301 1.90 -6.40 2.31
CA ARG A 301 0.90 -5.46 1.94
C ARG A 301 0.13 -4.95 3.16
#